data_c61ab70fd5fea45c18d72626e254e2cd
#
_entry.id   c61ab70fd5fea45c18d72626e254e2cd
#
_cell.length_a   1.000
_cell.length_b   1.000
_cell.length_c   1.000
_cell.angle_alpha   90.00
_cell.angle_beta   90.00
_cell.angle_gamma   90.00
#
_symmetry.space_group_name_H-M   'P 1'
#
loop_
_entity.id
_entity.type
_entity.pdbx_description
1 polymer ?
#
loop_
_entity_poly.entity_id
_entity_poly.type
_entity_poly.pdbx_seq_one_letter_code
_entity_poly.pdbx_strand_id
1 'polypeptide(L)'
;MTYLSDVQAGGSTVFPVVGVKSEAIKGSAIFWLNLDHTNIQNNPLTYHGGCPVLVGSKWIFNKWIRANDQAMSQKCDLRYNDKPTETKNMFAEFRNTSKSSKSLHQ
;
A
#
# COMPACT_ATOMS: atom_id res chain seq x y z
N MET A 1 2.72 -6.19 -0.71
CA MET A 1 2.39 -6.92 -1.95
C MET A 1 3.32 -6.42 -3.04
N THR A 2 3.93 -7.33 -3.78
CA THR A 2 4.85 -7.03 -4.89
C THR A 2 4.26 -7.59 -6.18
N TYR A 3 4.31 -6.84 -7.26
CA TYR A 3 3.90 -7.31 -8.58
C TYR A 3 5.06 -8.06 -9.26
N LEU A 4 4.78 -9.28 -9.71
CA LEU A 4 5.76 -10.16 -10.35
C LEU A 4 5.63 -10.18 -11.88
N SER A 5 4.54 -9.62 -12.40
CA SER A 5 4.31 -9.46 -13.84
C SER A 5 3.76 -8.07 -14.17
N ASP A 6 3.99 -7.62 -15.40
CA ASP A 6 3.24 -6.54 -15.98
C ASP A 6 1.86 -7.03 -16.41
N VAL A 7 0.84 -6.17 -16.29
CA VAL A 7 -0.51 -6.43 -16.79
C VAL A 7 -0.82 -5.44 -17.90
N GLN A 8 -1.14 -5.95 -19.09
CA GLN A 8 -1.36 -5.11 -20.27
C GLN A 8 -2.62 -4.24 -20.15
N ALA A 9 -3.70 -4.78 -19.55
CA ALA A 9 -4.91 -4.02 -19.30
C ALA A 9 -5.65 -4.53 -18.06
N GLY A 10 -6.10 -3.61 -17.21
CA GLY A 10 -6.77 -3.92 -15.96
C GLY A 10 -5.79 -4.29 -14.84
N GLY A 11 -6.23 -5.11 -13.89
CA GLY A 11 -5.39 -5.70 -12.85
C GLY A 11 -4.86 -4.75 -11.78
N SER A 12 -5.23 -3.47 -11.78
CA SER A 12 -4.82 -2.49 -10.77
C SER A 12 -5.28 -2.90 -9.38
N THR A 13 -4.59 -2.43 -8.36
CA THR A 13 -5.05 -2.49 -6.97
C THR A 13 -5.55 -1.10 -6.57
N VAL A 14 -6.77 -1.03 -6.04
CA VAL A 14 -7.43 0.23 -5.69
C VAL A 14 -7.73 0.31 -4.21
N PHE A 15 -7.61 1.50 -3.65
CA PHE A 15 -7.96 1.87 -2.28
C PHE A 15 -9.02 2.98 -2.36
N PRO A 16 -10.32 2.62 -2.47
CA PRO A 16 -11.37 3.59 -2.82
C PRO A 16 -11.55 4.69 -1.78
N VAL A 17 -11.37 4.37 -0.49
CA VAL A 17 -11.55 5.36 0.60
C VAL A 17 -10.54 6.50 0.51
N VAL A 18 -9.30 6.21 0.14
CA VAL A 18 -8.24 7.22 0.01
C VAL A 18 -8.02 7.68 -1.44
N GLY A 19 -8.79 7.14 -2.39
CA GLY A 19 -8.72 7.52 -3.80
C GLY A 19 -7.39 7.15 -4.47
N VAL A 20 -6.75 6.06 -4.04
CA VAL A 20 -5.45 5.62 -4.57
C VAL A 20 -5.63 4.40 -5.46
N LYS A 21 -4.94 4.40 -6.60
CA LYS A 21 -4.85 3.29 -7.54
C LYS A 21 -3.38 2.99 -7.79
N SER A 22 -3.02 1.71 -7.75
CA SER A 22 -1.69 1.21 -8.12
C SER A 22 -1.79 0.33 -9.36
N GLU A 23 -1.04 0.68 -10.38
CA GLU A 23 -0.91 -0.13 -11.59
C GLU A 23 -0.08 -1.39 -11.29
N ALA A 24 -0.38 -2.48 -12.01
CA ALA A 24 0.33 -3.74 -11.90
C ALA A 24 1.60 -3.71 -12.75
N ILE A 25 2.66 -3.08 -12.24
CA ILE A 25 3.96 -2.96 -12.90
C ILE A 25 4.93 -3.93 -12.23
N LYS A 26 5.54 -4.82 -13.02
CA LYS A 26 6.53 -5.78 -12.52
C LYS A 26 7.65 -5.09 -11.73
N GLY A 27 7.96 -5.65 -10.56
CA GLY A 27 9.01 -5.14 -9.67
C GLY A 27 8.56 -3.99 -8.76
N SER A 28 7.37 -3.43 -8.97
CA SER A 28 6.80 -2.46 -8.02
C SER A 28 6.17 -3.15 -6.82
N ALA A 29 6.05 -2.42 -5.71
CA ALA A 29 5.44 -2.93 -4.49
C ALA A 29 4.49 -1.91 -3.86
N ILE A 30 3.48 -2.41 -3.15
CA ILE A 30 2.60 -1.62 -2.31
C ILE A 30 2.70 -2.14 -0.88
N PHE A 31 2.74 -1.20 0.06
CA PHE A 31 2.66 -1.47 1.49
C PHE A 31 1.47 -0.73 2.09
N TRP A 32 0.75 -1.37 3.00
CA TRP A 32 -0.32 -0.77 3.79
C TRP A 32 -0.47 -1.48 5.13
N LEU A 33 -1.07 -0.77 6.11
CA LEU A 33 -1.38 -1.30 7.43
C LEU A 33 -2.88 -1.64 7.48
N ASN A 34 -3.21 -2.93 7.59
CA ASN A 34 -4.61 -3.38 7.69
C ASN A 34 -5.27 -3.02 9.02
N LEU A 35 -4.48 -2.85 10.07
CA LEU A 35 -4.94 -2.46 11.38
C LEU A 35 -4.66 -0.99 11.63
N ASP A 36 -5.45 -0.39 12.50
CA ASP A 36 -5.19 0.93 13.01
C ASP A 36 -3.96 0.95 13.95
N HIS A 37 -3.61 2.11 14.47
CA HIS A 37 -2.47 2.29 15.38
C HIS A 37 -2.63 1.59 16.73
N THR A 38 -3.85 1.15 17.09
CA THR A 38 -4.10 0.33 18.29
C THR A 38 -3.83 -1.15 18.05
N ASN A 39 -3.68 -1.57 16.79
CA ASN A 39 -3.58 -2.95 16.33
C ASN A 39 -4.78 -3.84 16.73
N ILE A 40 -5.92 -3.24 17.02
CA ILE A 40 -7.15 -3.93 17.46
C ILE A 40 -8.20 -3.90 16.34
N GLN A 41 -8.39 -2.75 15.70
CA GLN A 41 -9.42 -2.54 14.71
C GLN A 41 -8.88 -2.49 13.29
N ASN A 42 -9.70 -2.91 12.34
CA ASN A 42 -9.38 -2.74 10.93
C ASN A 42 -9.31 -1.26 10.57
N ASN A 43 -8.29 -0.87 9.82
CA ASN A 43 -8.16 0.47 9.31
C ASN A 43 -9.03 0.65 8.05
N PRO A 44 -10.14 1.39 8.12
CA PRO A 44 -11.05 1.54 6.97
C PRO A 44 -10.41 2.29 5.79
N LEU A 45 -9.38 3.10 6.05
CA LEU A 45 -8.67 3.83 4.99
C LEU A 45 -7.90 2.89 4.05
N THR A 46 -7.61 1.68 4.50
CA THR A 46 -6.88 0.69 3.71
C THR A 46 -7.75 -0.40 3.11
N TYR A 47 -9.08 -0.23 3.11
CA TYR A 47 -9.95 -1.09 2.32
C TYR A 47 -9.54 -1.02 0.85
N HIS A 48 -9.32 -2.19 0.27
CA HIS A 48 -8.75 -2.31 -1.06
C HIS A 48 -9.34 -3.47 -1.83
N GLY A 49 -9.18 -3.42 -3.14
CA GLY A 49 -9.61 -4.48 -4.04
C GLY A 49 -8.73 -4.57 -5.27
N GLY A 50 -8.71 -5.75 -5.89
CA GLY A 50 -8.09 -5.94 -7.20
C GLY A 50 -9.10 -5.72 -8.31
N CYS A 51 -8.79 -4.86 -9.26
CA CYS A 51 -9.56 -4.73 -10.48
C CYS A 51 -9.39 -5.99 -11.35
N PRO A 52 -10.40 -6.35 -12.16
CA PRO A 52 -10.28 -7.44 -13.12
C PRO A 52 -9.08 -7.26 -14.06
N VAL A 53 -8.41 -8.36 -14.37
CA VAL A 53 -7.42 -8.41 -15.45
C VAL A 53 -8.17 -8.58 -16.75
N LEU A 54 -8.03 -7.60 -17.66
CA LEU A 54 -8.67 -7.63 -18.96
C LEU A 54 -7.81 -8.27 -20.02
N VAL A 55 -6.48 -8.01 -19.97
CA VAL A 55 -5.52 -8.59 -20.91
C VAL A 55 -4.24 -8.93 -20.15
N GLY A 56 -3.77 -10.15 -20.34
CA GLY A 56 -2.57 -10.68 -19.69
C GLY A 56 -2.87 -11.47 -18.43
N SER A 57 -1.90 -11.59 -17.54
CA SER A 57 -1.99 -12.28 -16.25
C SER A 57 -1.32 -11.49 -15.15
N LYS A 58 -1.95 -11.51 -13.97
CA LYS A 58 -1.45 -10.80 -12.78
C LYS A 58 -0.84 -11.79 -11.80
N TRP A 59 0.45 -11.70 -11.61
CA TRP A 59 1.17 -12.43 -10.58
C TRP A 59 1.61 -11.50 -9.49
N ILE A 60 1.33 -11.87 -8.23
CA ILE A 60 1.68 -11.08 -7.05
C ILE A 60 2.34 -11.97 -5.99
N PHE A 61 3.16 -11.34 -5.15
CA PHE A 61 3.71 -11.92 -3.93
C PHE A 61 3.27 -11.08 -2.74
N ASN A 62 2.71 -11.73 -1.71
CA ASN A 62 2.33 -11.08 -0.46
C ASN A 62 3.27 -11.52 0.67
N LYS A 63 3.84 -10.54 1.38
CA LYS A 63 4.47 -10.73 2.67
C LYS A 63 3.53 -10.23 3.76
N TRP A 64 3.05 -11.14 4.60
CA TRP A 64 2.25 -10.81 5.78
C TRP A 64 3.15 -10.55 6.98
N ILE A 65 3.00 -9.39 7.61
CA ILE A 65 3.65 -9.01 8.85
C ILE A 65 2.56 -8.93 9.91
N ARG A 66 2.66 -9.75 10.94
CA ARG A 66 1.66 -9.86 12.00
C ARG A 66 1.93 -8.82 13.08
N ALA A 67 0.86 -8.20 13.63
CA ALA A 67 0.96 -7.22 14.70
C ALA A 67 1.56 -7.81 15.99
N ASN A 68 1.16 -9.03 16.35
CA ASN A 68 1.64 -9.71 17.57
C ASN A 68 3.16 -9.90 17.59
N ASP A 69 3.77 -10.15 16.43
CA ASP A 69 5.22 -10.34 16.32
C ASP A 69 5.99 -9.02 16.48
N GLN A 70 5.30 -7.88 16.33
CA GLN A 70 5.88 -6.53 16.40
C GLN A 70 5.62 -5.84 17.75
N ALA A 71 4.80 -6.41 18.62
CA ALA A 71 4.36 -5.77 19.87
C ALA A 71 5.52 -5.37 20.80
N MET A 72 6.66 -6.06 20.75
CA MET A 72 7.84 -5.76 21.55
C MET A 72 8.72 -4.66 20.95
N SER A 73 8.67 -4.49 19.62
CA SER A 73 9.48 -3.49 18.91
C SER A 73 8.72 -2.20 18.63
N GLN A 74 7.41 -2.30 18.44
CA GLN A 74 6.54 -1.16 18.18
C GLN A 74 5.36 -1.19 19.14
N LYS A 75 5.33 -0.23 20.07
CA LYS A 75 4.25 -0.11 21.04
C LYS A 75 2.97 0.34 20.35
N CYS A 76 1.85 -0.29 20.74
CA CYS A 76 0.52 0.12 20.32
C CYS A 76 0.04 1.32 21.14
N ASP A 77 -0.67 2.25 20.52
CA ASP A 77 -1.38 3.30 21.24
C ASP A 77 -2.58 2.71 21.99
N LEU A 78 -2.81 3.21 23.19
CA LEU A 78 -3.93 2.77 24.03
C LEU A 78 -5.26 3.46 23.71
N ARG A 79 -5.23 4.49 22.87
CA ARG A 79 -6.41 5.29 22.50
C ARG A 79 -6.51 5.39 20.99
N TYR A 80 -7.71 5.21 20.48
CA TYR A 80 -8.06 5.56 19.13
C TYR A 80 -8.02 7.09 18.98
N ASN A 81 -7.07 7.60 18.25
CA ASN A 81 -7.01 9.02 17.87
C ASN A 81 -7.70 9.19 16.52
N ASP A 82 -8.83 9.92 16.51
CA ASP A 82 -9.57 10.26 15.28
C ASP A 82 -8.81 11.15 14.28
N LYS A 83 -7.51 11.36 14.50
CA LYS A 83 -6.69 12.18 13.60
C LYS A 83 -6.04 11.32 12.52
N PRO A 84 -6.52 11.37 11.27
CA PRO A 84 -5.90 10.68 10.13
C PRO A 84 -4.62 11.39 9.66
N THR A 85 -3.71 11.75 10.56
CA THR A 85 -2.68 12.75 10.25
C THR A 85 -1.43 12.16 9.58
N GLU A 86 -1.11 10.88 9.78
CA GLU A 86 0.17 10.35 9.30
C GLU A 86 0.09 9.57 7.99
N THR A 87 -1.04 8.94 7.69
CA THR A 87 -1.18 8.13 6.48
C THR A 87 -1.12 8.94 5.19
N LYS A 88 -1.58 10.21 5.21
CA LYS A 88 -1.46 11.10 4.05
C LYS A 88 -0.02 11.47 3.72
N ASN A 89 0.83 11.60 4.73
CA ASN A 89 2.23 11.98 4.55
C ASN A 89 3.09 10.82 4.02
N MET A 90 2.78 9.59 4.41
CA MET A 90 3.52 8.40 3.94
C MET A 90 3.36 8.17 2.44
N PHE A 91 2.16 8.42 1.89
CA PHE A 91 1.93 8.34 0.44
C PHE A 91 2.51 9.54 -0.33
N ALA A 92 2.69 10.70 0.32
CA ALA A 92 3.28 11.88 -0.30
C ALA A 92 4.80 11.74 -0.49
N GLU A 93 5.51 11.11 0.44
CA GLU A 93 6.96 10.88 0.33
C GLU A 93 7.31 9.94 -0.82
N PHE A 94 6.54 8.87 -1.04
CA PHE A 94 6.76 7.96 -2.17
C PHE A 94 6.61 8.64 -3.54
N ARG A 95 5.78 9.68 -3.66
CA ARG A 95 5.63 10.44 -4.92
C ARG A 95 6.84 11.31 -5.23
N ASN A 96 7.56 11.79 -4.22
CA ASN A 96 8.70 12.69 -4.41
C ASN A 96 9.99 11.94 -4.79
N THR A 97 10.19 10.71 -4.33
CA THR A 97 11.35 9.91 -4.69
C THR A 97 11.33 9.44 -6.14
N SER A 98 10.14 9.18 -6.71
CA SER A 98 10.02 8.78 -8.12
C SER A 98 10.25 9.91 -9.13
N LYS A 99 10.18 11.19 -8.71
CA LYS A 99 10.48 12.35 -9.58
C LYS A 99 11.97 12.68 -9.63
N SER A 100 12.74 12.33 -8.58
CA SER A 100 14.17 12.63 -8.51
C SER A 100 15.04 11.72 -9.40
N SER A 101 14.56 10.54 -9.76
CA SER A 101 15.35 9.58 -10.60
C SER A 101 15.26 9.84 -12.10
N LYS A 102 14.46 10.82 -12.56
CA LYS A 102 14.33 11.12 -14.01
C LYS A 102 15.25 12.24 -14.52
N SER A 103 16.07 12.88 -13.66
CA SER A 103 16.93 13.99 -14.07
C SER A 103 18.41 13.63 -14.30
N LEU A 104 18.77 12.36 -14.33
CA LEU A 104 20.17 11.91 -14.45
C LEU A 104 20.53 11.23 -15.79
N HIS A 105 19.71 11.40 -16.83
CA HIS A 105 20.08 11.00 -18.19
C HIS A 105 19.74 12.13 -19.17
N GLN A 106 20.61 13.12 -19.22
CA GLN A 106 20.92 13.95 -20.39
C GLN A 106 22.43 14.08 -20.49
#